data_869aed8189124bc577a2199ac12766ea
#
_entry.id   869aed8189124bc577a2199ac12766ea
#
_cell.length_a   1.000
_cell.length_b   1.000
_cell.length_c   1.000
_cell.angle_alpha   90.00
_cell.angle_beta   90.00
_cell.angle_gamma   90.00
#
_symmetry.space_group_name_H-M   'P 1'
#
loop_
_entity.id
_entity.type
_entity.pdbx_description
1 polymer ?
#
loop_
_entity_poly.entity_id
_entity_poly.type
_entity_poly.pdbx_seq_one_letter_code
_entity_poly.pdbx_strand_id
1 'polypeptide(L)'
;NNDDSTFMVTDKVYDRAMPLDINDKGQVFEPKDVGAQDINYSYLDKLFTEAIENNPISQDSLDKIEVMDNYVIQHFRIAFGNRIVAHMKKFVPVFVACGGTEVDGVDYFIARKILRKFEQLNVAYIRDEIDGFVKFLNDEFGEGKMAECIEYLLRLKNIHNGKKVIIK
;
A
#
# COMPACT_ATOMS: atom_id res chain seq x y z
N ASN A 1 2.28 -17.27 -4.25
CA ASN A 1 0.98 -17.57 -3.66
C ASN A 1 1.15 -17.83 -2.18
N ASN A 2 0.32 -17.18 -1.40
CA ASN A 2 0.17 -17.45 0.03
C ASN A 2 -1.30 -17.81 0.24
N ASP A 3 -1.54 -19.06 0.60
CA ASP A 3 -2.85 -19.58 0.94
C ASP A 3 -2.79 -20.22 2.35
N ASP A 4 -3.93 -20.66 2.87
CA ASP A 4 -4.02 -21.22 4.22
C ASP A 4 -3.15 -22.47 4.44
N SER A 5 -2.60 -23.06 3.38
CA SER A 5 -1.70 -24.22 3.41
C SER A 5 -0.22 -23.84 3.42
N THR A 6 0.10 -22.56 3.19
CA THR A 6 1.48 -22.08 3.11
C THR A 6 1.97 -21.54 4.47
N PHE A 7 3.26 -21.78 4.77
CA PHE A 7 3.92 -21.19 5.94
C PHE A 7 3.90 -19.66 5.87
N MET A 8 3.89 -19.00 7.02
CA MET A 8 3.97 -17.55 7.12
C MET A 8 5.14 -17.00 6.29
N VAL A 9 4.81 -16.08 5.40
CA VAL A 9 5.81 -15.35 4.62
C VAL A 9 6.53 -14.37 5.54
N THR A 10 7.86 -14.41 5.55
CA THR A 10 8.66 -13.54 6.42
C THR A 10 8.64 -12.09 5.93
N ASP A 11 8.81 -11.14 6.83
CA ASP A 11 8.91 -9.70 6.52
C ASP A 11 9.95 -9.38 5.45
N LYS A 12 11.06 -10.16 5.40
CA LYS A 12 12.10 -9.98 4.38
C LYS A 12 11.59 -10.14 2.95
N VAL A 13 10.55 -10.95 2.74
CA VAL A 13 9.91 -11.11 1.43
C VAL A 13 9.03 -9.91 1.15
N TYR A 14 8.21 -9.51 2.12
CA TYR A 14 7.35 -8.34 1.99
C TYR A 14 8.14 -7.04 1.77
N ASP A 15 9.30 -6.88 2.39
CA ASP A 15 10.16 -5.73 2.15
C ASP A 15 10.65 -5.62 0.69
N ARG A 16 10.72 -6.75 -0.04
CA ARG A 16 11.25 -6.81 -1.41
C ARG A 16 10.18 -6.94 -2.49
N ALA A 17 9.03 -7.49 -2.16
CA ALA A 17 7.91 -7.67 -3.08
C ALA A 17 6.86 -6.56 -2.91
N MET A 18 6.06 -6.31 -3.93
CA MET A 18 4.81 -5.56 -3.81
C MET A 18 3.68 -6.57 -3.68
N PRO A 19 3.03 -6.69 -2.50
CA PRO A 19 1.91 -7.59 -2.33
C PRO A 19 0.71 -7.14 -3.17
N LEU A 20 0.03 -8.10 -3.78
CA LEU A 20 -1.22 -7.90 -4.48
C LEU A 20 -2.27 -8.80 -3.84
N ASP A 21 -3.29 -8.21 -3.25
CA ASP A 21 -4.41 -8.92 -2.67
C ASP A 21 -5.52 -9.06 -3.71
N ILE A 22 -5.89 -10.30 -4.03
CA ILE A 22 -6.98 -10.62 -4.95
C ILE A 22 -8.16 -11.05 -4.08
N ASN A 23 -8.99 -10.09 -3.70
CA ASN A 23 -10.10 -10.30 -2.77
C ASN A 23 -11.41 -10.65 -3.48
N ASP A 24 -11.53 -10.32 -4.76
CA ASP A 24 -12.75 -10.51 -5.53
C ASP A 24 -12.59 -11.63 -6.56
N LYS A 25 -13.68 -12.36 -6.80
CA LYS A 25 -13.76 -13.29 -7.93
C LYS A 25 -13.84 -12.47 -9.22
N GLY A 26 -12.94 -12.75 -10.16
CA GLY A 26 -13.01 -12.16 -11.48
C GLY A 26 -14.37 -12.45 -12.14
N GLN A 27 -14.92 -11.45 -12.81
CA GLN A 27 -16.08 -11.64 -13.66
C GLN A 27 -15.65 -12.26 -14.98
N VAL A 28 -16.45 -13.19 -15.49
CA VAL A 28 -16.23 -13.75 -16.83
C VAL A 28 -16.45 -12.63 -17.84
N PHE A 29 -15.49 -12.38 -18.70
CA PHE A 29 -15.57 -11.41 -19.79
C PHE A 29 -15.13 -12.06 -21.10
N GLU A 30 -15.65 -11.59 -22.21
CA GLU A 30 -15.14 -11.95 -23.51
C GLU A 30 -13.92 -11.07 -23.85
N PRO A 31 -12.74 -11.67 -24.02
CA PRO A 31 -11.55 -10.91 -24.35
C PRO A 31 -11.70 -10.29 -25.76
N LYS A 32 -11.29 -9.02 -25.89
CA LYS A 32 -11.15 -8.41 -27.21
C LYS A 32 -9.95 -9.03 -27.92
N ASP A 33 -10.10 -9.32 -29.19
CA ASP A 33 -8.95 -9.70 -30.02
C ASP A 33 -8.03 -8.48 -30.18
N VAL A 34 -6.90 -8.54 -29.52
CA VAL A 34 -5.83 -7.54 -29.62
C VAL A 34 -4.62 -8.20 -30.25
N GLY A 35 -4.08 -7.58 -31.32
CA GLY A 35 -2.89 -8.09 -31.98
C GLY A 35 -1.74 -8.30 -31.01
N ALA A 36 -0.92 -9.31 -31.26
CA ALA A 36 0.30 -9.56 -30.48
C ALA A 36 1.20 -8.33 -30.47
N GLN A 37 1.70 -7.96 -29.29
CA GLN A 37 2.66 -6.87 -29.14
C GLN A 37 3.98 -7.44 -28.63
N ASP A 38 5.03 -7.26 -29.41
CA ASP A 38 6.38 -7.64 -29.00
C ASP A 38 6.98 -6.56 -28.09
N ILE A 39 6.97 -6.81 -26.79
CA ILE A 39 7.57 -5.95 -25.78
C ILE A 39 8.81 -6.65 -25.23
N ASN A 40 9.98 -6.07 -25.47
CA ASN A 40 11.22 -6.54 -24.87
C ASN A 40 11.51 -5.82 -23.54
N TYR A 41 12.45 -6.36 -22.76
CA TYR A 41 12.85 -5.80 -21.48
C TYR A 41 13.33 -4.34 -21.59
N SER A 42 14.13 -4.03 -22.59
CA SER A 42 14.69 -2.68 -22.76
C SER A 42 13.61 -1.64 -23.03
N TYR A 43 12.56 -2.00 -23.76
CA TYR A 43 11.42 -1.12 -24.01
C TYR A 43 10.63 -0.88 -22.71
N LEU A 44 10.36 -1.94 -21.95
CA LEU A 44 9.65 -1.83 -20.67
C LEU A 44 10.45 -1.00 -19.66
N ASP A 45 11.76 -1.25 -19.53
CA ASP A 45 12.66 -0.51 -18.66
C ASP A 45 12.71 0.98 -19.00
N LYS A 46 12.70 1.31 -20.29
CA LYS A 46 12.60 2.69 -20.77
C LYS A 46 11.28 3.35 -20.32
N LEU A 47 10.14 2.67 -20.47
CA LEU A 47 8.85 3.20 -20.04
C LEU A 47 8.81 3.47 -18.52
N PHE A 48 9.36 2.58 -17.71
CA PHE A 48 9.47 2.80 -16.26
C PHE A 48 10.37 3.97 -15.92
N THR A 49 11.51 4.10 -16.60
CA THR A 49 12.44 5.21 -16.40
C THR A 49 11.77 6.54 -16.74
N GLU A 50 11.14 6.64 -17.92
CA GLU A 50 10.40 7.82 -18.34
C GLU A 50 9.26 8.17 -17.36
N ALA A 51 8.53 7.17 -16.86
CA ALA A 51 7.48 7.39 -15.87
C ALA A 51 8.03 8.01 -14.56
N ILE A 52 9.15 7.50 -14.07
CA ILE A 52 9.81 7.99 -12.86
C ILE A 52 10.34 9.41 -13.04
N GLU A 53 10.94 9.72 -14.19
CA GLU A 53 11.49 11.05 -14.47
C GLU A 53 10.40 12.11 -14.67
N ASN A 54 9.29 11.75 -15.31
CA ASN A 54 8.21 12.68 -15.63
C ASN A 54 7.20 12.91 -14.49
N ASN A 55 7.11 11.99 -13.52
CA ASN A 55 6.14 12.06 -12.43
C ASN A 55 6.81 11.88 -11.05
N PRO A 56 7.87 12.62 -10.70
CA PRO A 56 8.50 12.47 -9.39
C PRO A 56 7.50 12.76 -8.27
N ILE A 57 7.61 12.04 -7.16
CA ILE A 57 6.81 12.34 -5.96
C ILE A 57 7.12 13.77 -5.51
N SER A 58 6.09 14.52 -5.19
CA SER A 58 6.20 15.89 -4.71
C SER A 58 6.91 15.95 -3.34
N GLN A 59 7.54 17.08 -3.06
CA GLN A 59 8.17 17.30 -1.75
C GLN A 59 7.13 17.31 -0.63
N ASP A 60 5.94 17.87 -0.87
CA ASP A 60 4.83 17.86 0.09
C ASP A 60 4.45 16.43 0.51
N SER A 61 4.32 15.51 -0.45
CA SER A 61 4.05 14.10 -0.14
C SER A 61 5.19 13.44 0.63
N LEU A 62 6.44 13.75 0.31
CA LEU A 62 7.60 13.20 1.03
C LEU A 62 7.65 13.72 2.47
N ASP A 63 7.35 14.98 2.71
CA ASP A 63 7.30 15.59 4.04
C ASP A 63 6.18 14.95 4.88
N LYS A 64 5.00 14.75 4.31
CA LYS A 64 3.88 14.05 4.97
C LYS A 64 4.22 12.60 5.30
N ILE A 65 4.94 11.91 4.41
CA ILE A 65 5.41 10.54 4.66
C ILE A 65 6.40 10.51 5.83
N GLU A 66 7.29 11.49 5.94
CA GLU A 66 8.23 11.60 7.07
C GLU A 66 7.49 11.87 8.39
N VAL A 67 6.51 12.76 8.38
CA VAL A 67 5.64 13.02 9.56
C VAL A 67 4.89 11.75 9.96
N MET A 68 4.37 11.00 8.98
CA MET A 68 3.70 9.72 9.22
C MET A 68 4.65 8.66 9.77
N ASP A 69 5.90 8.55 9.29
CA ASP A 69 6.90 7.62 9.83
C ASP A 69 7.16 7.90 11.31
N ASN A 70 7.35 9.17 11.65
CA ASN A 70 7.52 9.59 13.04
C ASN A 70 6.30 9.24 13.92
N TYR A 71 5.08 9.43 13.41
CA TYR A 71 3.86 9.04 14.11
C TYR A 71 3.82 7.53 14.36
N VAL A 72 4.10 6.74 13.33
CA VAL A 72 4.08 5.27 13.41
C VAL A 72 5.16 4.73 14.35
N ILE A 73 6.36 5.35 14.37
CA ILE A 73 7.41 5.00 15.33
C ILE A 73 6.96 5.27 16.77
N GLN A 74 6.36 6.42 17.03
CA GLN A 74 5.96 6.81 18.37
C GLN A 74 4.83 5.94 18.93
N HIS A 75 3.80 5.66 18.13
CA HIS A 75 2.58 4.99 18.58
C HIS A 75 2.62 3.47 18.41
N PHE A 76 3.31 2.97 17.39
CA PHE A 76 3.31 1.53 17.05
C PHE A 76 4.68 0.88 17.15
N ARG A 77 5.75 1.66 17.35
CA ARG A 77 7.15 1.19 17.41
C ARG A 77 7.60 0.46 16.14
N ILE A 78 7.02 0.83 15.01
CA ILE A 78 7.38 0.36 13.68
C ILE A 78 8.05 1.51 12.93
N ALA A 79 9.21 1.25 12.33
CA ALA A 79 9.85 2.17 11.41
C ALA A 79 9.86 1.57 10.01
N PHE A 80 9.62 2.39 9.00
CA PHE A 80 9.87 1.97 7.63
C PHE A 80 11.22 2.55 7.18
N GLY A 81 12.12 1.65 6.86
CA GLY A 81 13.48 2.03 6.50
C GLY A 81 13.56 2.68 5.10
N ASN A 82 14.72 3.28 4.83
CA ASN A 82 15.02 3.98 3.57
C ASN A 82 14.72 3.17 2.30
N ARG A 83 14.76 1.84 2.37
CA ARG A 83 14.41 0.95 1.25
C ARG A 83 12.94 1.10 0.86
N ILE A 84 12.03 1.20 1.82
CA ILE A 84 10.60 1.37 1.57
C ILE A 84 10.35 2.70 0.86
N VAL A 85 10.96 3.78 1.35
CA VAL A 85 10.89 5.10 0.71
C VAL A 85 11.47 5.07 -0.71
N ALA A 86 12.60 4.39 -0.92
CA ALA A 86 13.19 4.23 -2.24
C ALA A 86 12.29 3.44 -3.21
N HIS A 87 11.58 2.43 -2.72
CA HIS A 87 10.60 1.70 -3.53
C HIS A 87 9.37 2.57 -3.84
N MET A 88 8.90 3.35 -2.88
CA MET A 88 7.78 4.28 -3.08
C MET A 88 8.10 5.31 -4.18
N LYS A 89 9.33 5.88 -4.15
CA LYS A 89 9.82 6.82 -5.18
C LYS A 89 9.90 6.21 -6.59
N LYS A 90 9.83 4.89 -6.73
CA LYS A 90 9.73 4.21 -8.03
C LYS A 90 8.28 3.82 -8.37
N PHE A 91 7.53 3.38 -7.37
CA PHE A 91 6.17 2.88 -7.56
C PHE A 91 5.17 4.01 -7.88
N VAL A 92 5.15 5.06 -7.06
CA VAL A 92 4.16 6.14 -7.19
C VAL A 92 4.23 6.85 -8.54
N PRO A 93 5.42 7.22 -9.07
CA PRO A 93 5.53 7.78 -10.42
C PRO A 93 4.93 6.90 -11.52
N VAL A 94 5.16 5.59 -11.45
CA VAL A 94 4.60 4.64 -12.43
C VAL A 94 3.08 4.55 -12.26
N PHE A 95 2.58 4.54 -11.03
CA PHE A 95 1.15 4.57 -10.74
C PHE A 95 0.47 5.81 -11.34
N VAL A 96 1.10 6.98 -11.20
CA VAL A 96 0.63 8.24 -11.81
C VAL A 96 0.66 8.17 -13.34
N ALA A 97 1.74 7.65 -13.92
CA ALA A 97 1.86 7.47 -15.37
C ALA A 97 0.79 6.52 -15.95
N CYS A 98 0.27 5.59 -15.13
CA CYS A 98 -0.85 4.72 -15.48
C CYS A 98 -2.22 5.37 -15.29
N GLY A 99 -2.29 6.65 -14.92
CA GLY A 99 -3.54 7.42 -14.81
C GLY A 99 -4.11 7.55 -13.40
N GLY A 100 -3.38 7.11 -12.37
CA GLY A 100 -3.73 7.34 -10.98
C GLY A 100 -3.29 8.71 -10.46
N THR A 101 -3.69 9.08 -9.25
CA THR A 101 -3.17 10.27 -8.59
C THR A 101 -1.99 9.93 -7.69
N GLU A 102 -1.16 10.92 -7.34
CA GLU A 102 -0.03 10.73 -6.43
C GLU A 102 -0.48 10.23 -5.06
N VAL A 103 -1.54 10.83 -4.51
CA VAL A 103 -2.06 10.45 -3.19
C VAL A 103 -2.61 9.03 -3.20
N ASP A 104 -3.34 8.63 -4.25
CA ASP A 104 -3.84 7.25 -4.37
C ASP A 104 -2.69 6.23 -4.47
N GLY A 105 -1.61 6.60 -5.20
CA GLY A 105 -0.41 5.79 -5.29
C GLY A 105 0.32 5.63 -3.95
N VAL A 106 0.39 6.71 -3.16
CA VAL A 106 0.94 6.70 -1.80
C VAL A 106 0.07 5.85 -0.88
N ASP A 107 -1.24 6.05 -0.88
CA ASP A 107 -2.21 5.28 -0.09
C ASP A 107 -2.10 3.78 -0.37
N TYR A 108 -2.18 3.41 -1.65
CA TYR A 108 -2.05 2.02 -2.09
C TYR A 108 -0.74 1.38 -1.61
N PHE A 109 0.37 2.12 -1.74
CA PHE A 109 1.69 1.63 -1.36
C PHE A 109 1.79 1.43 0.16
N ILE A 110 1.34 2.41 0.95
CA ILE A 110 1.39 2.35 2.42
C ILE A 110 0.53 1.20 2.94
N ALA A 111 -0.70 1.07 2.45
CA ALA A 111 -1.61 0.01 2.87
C ALA A 111 -0.98 -1.39 2.69
N ARG A 112 -0.29 -1.63 1.59
CA ARG A 112 0.26 -2.95 1.24
C ARG A 112 1.68 -3.22 1.74
N LYS A 113 2.48 -2.19 1.96
CA LYS A 113 3.89 -2.36 2.37
C LYS A 113 4.12 -2.08 3.85
N ILE A 114 3.42 -1.10 4.39
CA ILE A 114 3.68 -0.62 5.76
C ILE A 114 2.66 -1.22 6.72
N LEU A 115 1.36 -1.09 6.41
CA LEU A 115 0.32 -1.53 7.33
C LEU A 115 0.28 -3.06 7.52
N ARG A 116 0.80 -3.84 6.59
CA ARG A 116 0.99 -5.29 6.80
C ARG A 116 1.85 -5.63 8.01
N LYS A 117 2.79 -4.77 8.37
CA LYS A 117 3.59 -4.98 9.59
C LYS A 117 2.75 -4.91 10.86
N PHE A 118 1.62 -4.23 10.80
CA PHE A 118 0.68 -4.13 11.92
C PHE A 118 -0.02 -5.46 12.24
N GLU A 119 -0.11 -6.39 11.30
CA GLU A 119 -0.67 -7.72 11.53
C GLU A 119 0.12 -8.53 12.57
N GLN A 120 1.40 -8.20 12.78
CA GLN A 120 2.26 -8.84 13.76
C GLN A 120 2.13 -8.23 15.15
N LEU A 121 1.49 -7.07 15.26
CA LEU A 121 1.26 -6.41 16.53
C LEU A 121 0.06 -7.05 17.27
N ASN A 122 0.12 -7.00 18.58
CA ASN A 122 -1.03 -7.40 19.37
C ASN A 122 -2.10 -6.31 19.31
N VAL A 123 -3.10 -6.52 18.46
CA VAL A 123 -4.16 -5.54 18.18
C VAL A 123 -4.92 -5.11 19.44
N ALA A 124 -5.00 -5.94 20.47
CA ALA A 124 -5.62 -5.56 21.74
C ALA A 124 -4.93 -4.35 22.40
N TYR A 125 -3.61 -4.22 22.22
CA TYR A 125 -2.84 -3.11 22.79
C TYR A 125 -2.78 -1.86 21.90
N ILE A 126 -3.06 -1.99 20.61
CA ILE A 126 -2.94 -0.87 19.66
C ILE A 126 -4.30 -0.34 19.17
N ARG A 127 -5.40 -0.88 19.68
CA ARG A 127 -6.75 -0.55 19.21
C ARG A 127 -7.06 0.94 19.27
N ASP A 128 -6.76 1.58 20.39
CA ASP A 128 -7.03 3.00 20.60
C ASP A 128 -6.10 3.86 19.73
N GLU A 129 -4.88 3.39 19.53
CA GLU A 129 -3.90 4.02 18.65
C GLU A 129 -4.34 3.98 17.16
N ILE A 130 -5.09 2.92 16.76
CA ILE A 130 -5.63 2.83 15.39
C ILE A 130 -6.60 3.98 15.11
N ASP A 131 -7.49 4.31 16.05
CA ASP A 131 -8.43 5.44 15.86
C ASP A 131 -7.69 6.77 15.76
N GLY A 132 -6.67 6.96 16.58
CA GLY A 132 -5.77 8.12 16.50
C GLY A 132 -5.06 8.20 15.15
N PHE A 133 -4.61 7.06 14.62
CA PHE A 133 -3.93 7.03 13.33
C PHE A 133 -4.87 7.29 12.15
N VAL A 134 -6.10 6.77 12.18
CA VAL A 134 -7.13 7.11 11.18
C VAL A 134 -7.40 8.61 11.15
N LYS A 135 -7.53 9.23 12.33
CA LYS A 135 -7.68 10.68 12.42
C LYS A 135 -6.46 11.42 11.85
N PHE A 136 -5.26 11.01 12.23
CA PHE A 136 -4.01 11.56 11.72
C PHE A 136 -3.94 11.52 10.19
N LEU A 137 -4.29 10.38 9.56
CA LEU A 137 -4.28 10.23 8.10
C LEU A 137 -5.24 11.21 7.42
N ASN A 138 -6.44 11.41 7.99
CA ASN A 138 -7.39 12.39 7.45
C ASN A 138 -6.91 13.84 7.63
N ASP A 139 -6.32 14.17 8.77
CA ASP A 139 -5.83 15.51 9.07
C ASP A 139 -4.64 15.88 8.17
N GLU A 140 -3.71 14.94 7.91
CA GLU A 140 -2.47 15.18 7.17
C GLU A 140 -2.66 15.11 5.64
N PHE A 141 -3.39 14.12 5.15
CA PHE A 141 -3.55 13.87 3.71
C PHE A 141 -4.87 14.40 3.15
N GLY A 142 -5.83 14.73 4.00
CA GLY A 142 -7.18 15.15 3.65
C GLY A 142 -8.22 14.05 3.83
N GLU A 143 -9.42 14.43 4.21
CA GLU A 143 -10.53 13.52 4.48
C GLU A 143 -10.83 12.63 3.28
N GLY A 144 -10.86 11.32 3.51
CA GLY A 144 -11.16 10.30 2.50
C GLY A 144 -10.06 10.06 1.45
N LYS A 145 -8.89 10.70 1.56
CA LYS A 145 -7.79 10.53 0.60
C LYS A 145 -6.98 9.27 0.81
N MET A 146 -6.92 8.77 2.04
CA MET A 146 -6.18 7.56 2.42
C MET A 146 -7.14 6.39 2.65
N ALA A 147 -8.03 6.13 1.69
CA ALA A 147 -9.14 5.19 1.84
C ALA A 147 -8.68 3.74 2.01
N GLU A 148 -7.67 3.29 1.28
CA GLU A 148 -7.10 1.94 1.37
C GLU A 148 -6.45 1.71 2.74
N CYS A 149 -5.69 2.69 3.23
CA CYS A 149 -5.07 2.64 4.54
C CYS A 149 -6.12 2.62 5.66
N ILE A 150 -7.12 3.47 5.56
CA ILE A 150 -8.19 3.57 6.58
C ILE A 150 -9.00 2.27 6.60
N GLU A 151 -9.39 1.74 5.44
CA GLU A 151 -10.10 0.47 5.36
C GLU A 151 -9.29 -0.68 5.96
N TYR A 152 -7.99 -0.73 5.64
CA TYR A 152 -7.08 -1.73 6.18
C TYR A 152 -7.00 -1.67 7.72
N LEU A 153 -6.83 -0.48 8.29
CA LEU A 153 -6.75 -0.27 9.73
C LEU A 153 -8.06 -0.64 10.44
N LEU A 154 -9.20 -0.25 9.88
CA LEU A 154 -10.51 -0.60 10.42
C LEU A 154 -10.78 -2.10 10.34
N ARG A 155 -10.38 -2.78 9.25
CA ARG A 155 -10.45 -4.23 9.12
C ARG A 155 -9.60 -4.91 10.18
N LEU A 156 -8.35 -4.47 10.36
CA LEU A 156 -7.44 -5.01 11.38
C LEU A 156 -8.05 -4.90 12.78
N LYS A 157 -8.64 -3.75 13.11
CA LYS A 157 -9.34 -3.52 14.37
C LYS A 157 -10.53 -4.46 14.58
N ASN A 158 -11.28 -4.80 13.51
CA ASN A 158 -12.50 -5.59 13.57
C ASN A 158 -12.26 -7.12 13.61
N ILE A 159 -11.20 -7.62 13.00
CA ILE A 159 -10.86 -9.07 13.01
C ILE A 159 -10.77 -9.59 14.46
N HIS A 160 -10.25 -8.81 15.39
CA HIS A 160 -10.10 -9.19 16.80
C HIS A 160 -11.35 -9.00 17.65
N ASN A 161 -12.44 -8.47 17.10
CA ASN A 161 -13.75 -8.38 17.80
C ASN A 161 -14.61 -9.63 17.63
N GLY A 162 -14.10 -10.71 17.00
CA GLY A 162 -14.90 -11.93 16.72
C GLY A 162 -16.03 -11.70 15.71
N LYS A 163 -16.14 -10.52 15.12
CA LYS A 163 -17.08 -10.25 14.05
C LYS A 163 -16.36 -10.52 12.72
N LYS A 164 -16.68 -11.67 12.09
CA LYS A 164 -16.37 -11.87 10.66
C LYS A 164 -17.00 -10.70 9.90
N VAL A 165 -16.18 -9.82 9.35
CA VAL A 165 -16.65 -8.81 8.40
C VAL A 165 -17.01 -9.59 7.14
N ILE A 166 -18.29 -9.83 6.92
CA ILE A 166 -18.79 -10.32 5.65
C ILE A 166 -18.77 -9.13 4.71
N ILE A 167 -17.77 -9.08 3.83
CA ILE A 167 -17.73 -8.13 2.72
C ILE A 167 -18.85 -8.53 1.76
N LYS A 168 -19.81 -7.61 1.54
CA LYS A 168 -20.83 -7.74 0.49
C LYS A 168 -20.27 -7.26 -0.83
#